data_e5a3b2507eaedc004ce6b8ae05b678c8
#
_entry.id   e5a3b2507eaedc004ce6b8ae05b678c8
#
_cell.length_a   1.000
_cell.length_b   1.000
_cell.length_c   1.000
_cell.angle_alpha   90.00
_cell.angle_beta   90.00
_cell.angle_gamma   90.00
#
_symmetry.space_group_name_H-M   'P 1'
#
loop_
_entity.id
_entity.type
_entity.pdbx_description
1 polymer ?
#
loop_
_entity_poly.entity_id
_entity_poly.type
_entity_poly.pdbx_seq_one_letter_code
_entity_poly.pdbx_strand_id
1 'polypeptide(L)'
;MLFLTRRMMIAGASASAASCLAGCVGTNPSPVISASARPAPQGSAPPAPTDASDASDPNYSEIYAAVKGEPFPVPAIKLSRIDPAFLRKNISYATGEAPGTIVINPASHYLYHVQDGGRATRYGVGVGRAGFAWAGEATIKSKQEWPDWYPPKEMIERQPELKKVLVQLESGIGMRGGPKNPLGARAMYLWQGNKDTYYRIHGTNEPWTIGKSLSSGCIRMINQDAIHLYDRTPIGTKVVVLGSRNAQQLDVSHS
;
A
#
# COMPACT_ATOMS: atom_id res chain seq x y z
N MET A 1 -27.06 -23.81 -45.75
CA MET A 1 -28.33 -23.07 -45.53
C MET A 1 -28.00 -21.68 -45.08
N LEU A 2 -28.23 -20.75 -45.98
CA LEU A 2 -28.18 -19.30 -45.85
C LEU A 2 -29.27 -18.78 -44.91
N PHE A 3 -29.02 -17.62 -44.26
CA PHE A 3 -29.94 -16.47 -44.08
C PHE A 3 -29.22 -15.49 -43.13
N LEU A 4 -28.74 -14.43 -43.61
CA LEU A 4 -29.25 -13.09 -44.02
C LEU A 4 -29.38 -12.09 -42.85
N THR A 5 -28.54 -11.10 -42.99
CA THR A 5 -28.46 -9.69 -42.56
C THR A 5 -29.73 -8.99 -42.15
N ARG A 6 -29.64 -8.06 -41.17
CA ARG A 6 -30.40 -6.80 -41.21
C ARG A 6 -29.59 -5.63 -40.61
N ARG A 7 -29.12 -4.78 -41.53
CA ARG A 7 -28.74 -3.39 -41.29
C ARG A 7 -30.00 -2.58 -41.08
N MET A 8 -29.98 -1.62 -40.16
CA MET A 8 -30.92 -0.49 -40.19
C MET A 8 -30.14 0.79 -39.82
N MET A 9 -29.87 1.61 -40.85
CA MET A 9 -29.52 3.02 -40.76
C MET A 9 -30.78 3.83 -40.53
N ILE A 10 -30.73 4.83 -39.65
CA ILE A 10 -31.64 5.98 -39.70
C ILE A 10 -30.78 7.23 -39.56
N ALA A 11 -30.74 7.98 -40.65
CA ALA A 11 -30.26 9.36 -40.71
C ALA A 11 -31.44 10.28 -40.46
N GLY A 12 -31.25 11.37 -39.76
CA GLY A 12 -32.22 12.42 -39.58
C GLY A 12 -31.51 13.75 -39.30
N ALA A 13 -31.61 14.63 -40.28
CA ALA A 13 -30.95 15.93 -40.34
C ALA A 13 -31.88 17.07 -39.86
N SER A 14 -31.23 18.21 -39.56
CA SER A 14 -31.66 19.61 -39.70
C SER A 14 -32.62 20.20 -38.65
N ALA A 15 -32.26 21.32 -38.00
CA ALA A 15 -32.46 22.65 -38.54
C ALA A 15 -32.00 23.75 -37.57
N SER A 16 -31.41 24.77 -38.17
CA SER A 16 -30.98 26.05 -37.61
C SER A 16 -32.14 26.95 -37.22
N ALA A 17 -31.95 27.77 -36.16
CA ALA A 17 -32.62 29.08 -36.07
C ALA A 17 -31.77 30.06 -35.29
N ALA A 18 -31.26 31.04 -36.00
CA ALA A 18 -30.65 32.24 -35.46
C ALA A 18 -31.75 33.27 -35.13
N SER A 19 -31.63 33.97 -34.01
CA SER A 19 -32.37 35.20 -33.75
C SER A 19 -31.50 36.15 -32.95
N CYS A 20 -31.02 37.17 -33.63
CA CYS A 20 -30.45 38.41 -33.07
C CYS A 20 -31.57 39.26 -32.49
N LEU A 21 -31.41 39.78 -31.29
CA LEU A 21 -32.06 41.05 -30.88
C LEU A 21 -31.06 41.86 -30.03
N ALA A 22 -30.72 43.00 -30.58
CA ALA A 22 -29.99 44.09 -29.95
C ALA A 22 -30.90 44.88 -29.02
N GLY A 23 -30.36 45.35 -27.89
CA GLY A 23 -31.11 46.17 -26.93
C GLY A 23 -30.26 46.87 -25.91
N CYS A 24 -29.82 48.08 -26.21
CA CYS A 24 -29.66 49.28 -25.38
C CYS A 24 -28.87 49.27 -24.04
N VAL A 25 -27.78 49.98 -24.12
CA VAL A 25 -27.08 50.87 -23.17
C VAL A 25 -27.93 51.36 -22.00
N GLY A 26 -27.43 51.11 -20.78
CA GLY A 26 -27.83 51.75 -19.55
C GLY A 26 -26.62 51.85 -18.61
N THR A 27 -25.95 52.99 -18.66
CA THR A 27 -24.84 53.34 -17.74
C THR A 27 -25.41 53.83 -16.40
N ASN A 28 -25.17 53.09 -15.33
CA ASN A 28 -25.21 53.62 -13.97
C ASN A 28 -23.99 53.13 -13.20
N PRO A 29 -23.18 54.01 -12.63
CA PRO A 29 -22.07 53.60 -11.77
C PRO A 29 -22.59 53.33 -10.37
N SER A 30 -22.58 52.06 -9.94
CA SER A 30 -22.78 51.67 -8.56
C SER A 30 -21.44 51.73 -7.79
N PRO A 31 -21.45 52.10 -6.50
CA PRO A 31 -20.26 52.33 -5.73
C PRO A 31 -19.48 51.05 -5.49
N VAL A 32 -18.18 51.09 -5.77
CA VAL A 32 -17.22 50.03 -5.42
C VAL A 32 -17.10 49.95 -3.89
N ILE A 33 -17.79 48.98 -3.32
CA ILE A 33 -17.49 48.56 -1.96
C ILE A 33 -16.25 47.67 -2.05
N SER A 34 -15.08 48.19 -1.66
CA SER A 34 -13.89 47.38 -1.43
C SER A 34 -14.17 46.41 -0.28
N ALA A 35 -14.61 45.22 -0.64
CA ALA A 35 -14.60 44.08 0.28
C ALA A 35 -13.13 43.68 0.50
N SER A 36 -12.58 44.11 1.63
CA SER A 36 -11.32 43.61 2.16
C SER A 36 -11.44 42.09 2.26
N ALA A 37 -10.79 41.38 1.34
CA ALA A 37 -10.71 39.92 1.39
C ALA A 37 -9.93 39.54 2.65
N ARG A 38 -10.66 39.00 3.63
CA ARG A 38 -10.08 38.34 4.79
C ARG A 38 -9.26 37.16 4.27
N PRO A 39 -7.96 37.06 4.60
CA PRO A 39 -7.20 35.86 4.22
C PRO A 39 -7.87 34.62 4.81
N ALA A 40 -8.10 33.61 3.96
CA ALA A 40 -8.53 32.30 4.44
C ALA A 40 -7.49 31.78 5.43
N PRO A 41 -7.90 31.09 6.51
CA PRO A 41 -6.94 30.47 7.41
C PRO A 41 -6.11 29.47 6.61
N GLN A 42 -4.81 29.74 6.49
CA GLN A 42 -3.85 28.78 5.99
C GLN A 42 -3.83 27.63 6.98
N GLY A 43 -4.45 26.53 6.60
CA GLY A 43 -4.29 25.26 7.30
C GLY A 43 -2.81 24.94 7.30
N SER A 44 -2.17 25.06 8.45
CA SER A 44 -0.81 24.60 8.66
C SER A 44 -0.74 23.13 8.29
N ALA A 45 0.13 22.81 7.33
CA ALA A 45 0.46 21.41 7.01
C ALA A 45 0.89 20.72 8.31
N PRO A 46 0.49 19.44 8.53
CA PRO A 46 0.92 18.71 9.70
C PRO A 46 2.47 18.66 9.71
N PRO A 47 3.09 18.83 10.90
CA PRO A 47 4.53 18.76 11.02
C PRO A 47 5.06 17.40 10.56
N ALA A 48 6.21 17.42 9.91
CA ALA A 48 6.90 16.21 9.47
C ALA A 48 7.20 15.27 10.66
N PRO A 49 7.18 13.95 10.46
CA PRO A 49 7.61 13.01 11.49
C PRO A 49 9.07 13.31 11.87
N THR A 50 9.26 13.82 13.07
CA THR A 50 10.61 13.95 13.63
C THR A 50 11.00 12.63 14.27
N ASP A 51 12.21 12.16 14.02
CA ASP A 51 12.84 11.04 14.73
C ASP A 51 13.17 11.48 16.19
N ALA A 52 12.18 11.97 16.92
CA ALA A 52 12.34 12.20 18.35
C ALA A 52 12.38 10.84 19.05
N SER A 53 13.55 10.25 19.08
CA SER A 53 13.85 9.06 19.83
C SER A 53 13.86 9.38 21.33
N ASP A 54 12.72 9.23 21.95
CA ASP A 54 12.63 9.13 23.40
C ASP A 54 12.70 7.64 23.78
N ALA A 55 13.82 7.01 23.48
CA ALA A 55 14.22 5.68 23.95
C ALA A 55 15.67 5.38 23.49
N SER A 56 16.44 4.74 24.32
CA SER A 56 17.69 4.07 23.95
C SER A 56 17.55 3.36 22.60
N ASP A 57 18.59 3.42 21.75
CA ASP A 57 18.59 2.77 20.44
C ASP A 57 18.04 1.34 20.53
N PRO A 58 17.12 0.94 19.65
CA PRO A 58 16.50 -0.38 19.71
C PRO A 58 17.57 -1.47 19.66
N ASN A 59 17.49 -2.46 20.56
CA ASN A 59 18.37 -3.63 20.48
C ASN A 59 17.97 -4.50 19.27
N TYR A 60 18.47 -4.15 18.09
CA TYR A 60 18.17 -4.86 16.86
C TYR A 60 18.60 -6.32 16.87
N SER A 61 19.62 -6.68 17.65
CA SER A 61 20.04 -8.08 17.81
C SER A 61 18.95 -8.93 18.45
N GLU A 62 18.20 -8.36 19.38
CA GLU A 62 17.08 -9.01 20.05
C GLU A 62 15.81 -8.98 19.18
N ILE A 63 15.50 -7.82 18.59
CA ILE A 63 14.32 -7.63 17.71
C ILE A 63 14.34 -8.61 16.54
N TYR A 64 15.50 -8.86 15.97
CA TYR A 64 15.69 -9.71 14.79
C TYR A 64 16.38 -11.06 15.10
N ALA A 65 16.34 -11.47 16.36
CA ALA A 65 16.75 -12.81 16.78
C ALA A 65 15.87 -13.89 16.12
N ALA A 66 16.29 -15.14 16.21
CA ALA A 66 15.47 -16.27 15.79
C ALA A 66 14.18 -16.32 16.61
N VAL A 67 13.03 -16.49 15.94
CA VAL A 67 11.72 -16.61 16.61
C VAL A 67 11.54 -18.08 17.01
N LYS A 68 11.22 -18.30 18.29
CA LYS A 68 10.89 -19.61 18.85
C LYS A 68 9.39 -19.83 18.88
N GLY A 69 8.97 -21.10 18.92
CA GLY A 69 7.53 -21.46 19.04
C GLY A 69 6.74 -21.44 17.73
N GLU A 70 7.38 -21.09 16.63
CA GLU A 70 6.77 -21.16 15.30
C GLU A 70 6.75 -22.60 14.75
N PRO A 71 5.74 -22.99 13.95
CA PRO A 71 5.68 -24.31 13.32
C PRO A 71 6.89 -24.62 12.42
N PHE A 72 7.49 -23.57 11.85
CA PHE A 72 8.71 -23.66 11.04
C PHE A 72 9.76 -22.68 11.53
N PRO A 73 11.05 -22.97 11.31
CA PRO A 73 12.13 -22.09 11.76
C PRO A 73 12.04 -20.69 11.14
N VAL A 74 12.12 -19.66 11.98
CA VAL A 74 12.35 -18.26 11.57
C VAL A 74 13.76 -17.90 12.08
N PRO A 75 14.79 -17.97 11.23
CA PRO A 75 16.16 -17.73 11.65
C PRO A 75 16.40 -16.26 11.99
N ALA A 76 17.43 -16.01 12.80
CA ALA A 76 17.89 -14.64 13.05
C ALA A 76 18.34 -13.97 11.75
N ILE A 77 18.08 -12.67 11.65
CA ILE A 77 18.48 -11.85 10.50
C ILE A 77 19.96 -11.47 10.63
N LYS A 78 20.70 -11.64 9.54
CA LYS A 78 22.05 -11.05 9.42
C LYS A 78 21.91 -9.55 9.18
N LEU A 79 21.99 -8.75 10.24
CA LEU A 79 21.78 -7.30 10.18
C LEU A 79 22.70 -6.60 9.17
N SER A 80 23.94 -7.11 8.97
CA SER A 80 24.87 -6.58 7.96
C SER A 80 24.39 -6.70 6.50
N ARG A 81 23.31 -7.45 6.25
CA ARG A 81 22.70 -7.59 4.92
C ARG A 81 21.45 -6.73 4.73
N ILE A 82 21.03 -6.02 5.75
CA ILE A 82 19.86 -5.14 5.74
C ILE A 82 20.35 -3.70 5.90
N ASP A 83 19.87 -2.80 5.07
CA ASP A 83 20.11 -1.38 5.28
C ASP A 83 19.45 -0.96 6.61
N PRO A 84 20.21 -0.38 7.57
CA PRO A 84 19.70 0.04 8.87
C PRO A 84 18.47 0.97 8.79
N ALA A 85 18.34 1.74 7.72
CA ALA A 85 17.18 2.61 7.48
C ALA A 85 15.86 1.83 7.45
N PHE A 86 15.88 0.56 7.03
CA PHE A 86 14.67 -0.28 6.92
C PHE A 86 14.41 -1.15 8.15
N LEU A 87 15.19 -1.03 9.20
CA LEU A 87 14.92 -1.72 10.45
C LEU A 87 13.74 -1.06 11.17
N ARG A 88 12.95 -1.89 11.88
CA ARG A 88 11.77 -1.44 12.62
C ARG A 88 12.13 -0.48 13.73
N LYS A 89 11.44 0.66 13.82
CA LYS A 89 11.54 1.58 14.94
C LYS A 89 10.25 2.33 15.21
N ASN A 90 10.07 2.82 16.43
CA ASN A 90 9.00 3.75 16.76
C ASN A 90 9.46 5.17 16.42
N ILE A 91 8.54 5.94 15.84
CA ILE A 91 8.79 7.32 15.41
C ILE A 91 7.63 8.23 15.79
N SER A 92 7.87 9.53 15.83
CA SER A 92 6.80 10.53 15.78
C SER A 92 6.20 10.49 14.37
N TYR A 93 4.88 10.45 14.27
CA TYR A 93 4.17 10.33 12.99
C TYR A 93 2.88 11.10 13.03
N ALA A 94 2.93 12.37 12.61
CA ALA A 94 1.75 13.20 12.50
C ALA A 94 0.93 12.80 11.28
N THR A 95 -0.28 12.32 11.50
CA THR A 95 -1.20 11.86 10.45
C THR A 95 -2.65 12.13 10.85
N GLY A 96 -3.55 12.28 9.87
CA GLY A 96 -4.99 12.30 10.10
C GLY A 96 -5.63 10.92 10.26
N GLU A 97 -4.84 9.85 10.10
CA GLU A 97 -5.34 8.48 10.23
C GLU A 97 -5.49 8.08 11.70
N ALA A 98 -6.56 7.34 11.99
CA ALA A 98 -6.83 6.86 13.36
C ALA A 98 -5.78 5.83 13.81
N PRO A 99 -5.51 5.73 15.12
CA PRO A 99 -4.69 4.66 15.69
C PRO A 99 -5.19 3.26 15.25
N GLY A 100 -4.25 2.36 15.00
CA GLY A 100 -4.50 1.03 14.44
C GLY A 100 -4.52 1.00 12.90
N THR A 101 -4.62 2.14 12.21
CA THR A 101 -4.51 2.19 10.74
C THR A 101 -3.10 1.83 10.29
N ILE A 102 -3.01 1.10 9.18
CA ILE A 102 -1.75 0.85 8.49
C ILE A 102 -1.64 1.83 7.31
N VAL A 103 -0.56 2.62 7.26
CA VAL A 103 -0.25 3.49 6.12
C VAL A 103 0.98 2.93 5.41
N ILE A 104 0.89 2.73 4.10
CA ILE A 104 1.97 2.23 3.27
C ILE A 104 2.42 3.32 2.32
N ASN A 105 3.69 3.69 2.38
CA ASN A 105 4.35 4.56 1.40
C ASN A 105 5.27 3.71 0.50
N PRO A 106 4.81 3.29 -0.69
CA PRO A 106 5.63 2.49 -1.58
C PRO A 106 6.86 3.22 -2.11
N ALA A 107 6.81 4.55 -2.22
CA ALA A 107 7.91 5.36 -2.75
C ALA A 107 9.12 5.35 -1.83
N SER A 108 8.90 5.45 -0.51
CA SER A 108 9.95 5.41 0.49
C SER A 108 10.24 4.00 1.03
N HIS A 109 9.49 2.99 0.59
CA HIS A 109 9.59 1.60 1.07
C HIS A 109 9.34 1.46 2.57
N TYR A 110 8.35 2.19 3.09
CA TYR A 110 7.94 2.11 4.48
C TYR A 110 6.47 1.75 4.65
N LEU A 111 6.19 1.04 5.74
CA LEU A 111 4.88 0.79 6.30
C LEU A 111 4.85 1.38 7.71
N TYR A 112 3.79 2.09 8.04
CA TYR A 112 3.56 2.72 9.33
C TYR A 112 2.31 2.10 9.97
N HIS A 113 2.45 1.55 11.16
CA HIS A 113 1.32 1.16 12.00
C HIS A 113 1.07 2.30 12.98
N VAL A 114 0.00 3.06 12.73
CA VAL A 114 -0.35 4.28 13.48
C VAL A 114 -0.71 3.92 14.92
N GLN A 115 -0.19 4.69 15.86
CA GLN A 115 -0.39 4.56 17.30
C GLN A 115 -0.99 5.84 17.88
N ASP A 116 -1.45 5.78 19.13
CA ASP A 116 -1.89 6.93 19.88
C ASP A 116 -0.75 7.96 20.08
N GLY A 117 -1.13 9.21 20.33
CA GLY A 117 -0.18 10.27 20.68
C GLY A 117 0.71 10.74 19.52
N GLY A 118 0.24 10.62 18.26
CA GLY A 118 1.01 11.07 17.09
C GLY A 118 2.27 10.26 16.84
N ARG A 119 2.22 8.96 17.11
CA ARG A 119 3.32 8.01 16.95
C ARG A 119 2.97 6.93 15.94
N ALA A 120 3.98 6.24 15.43
CA ALA A 120 3.81 5.02 14.66
C ALA A 120 5.00 4.06 14.86
N THR A 121 4.74 2.76 14.68
CA THR A 121 5.82 1.82 14.40
C THR A 121 6.07 1.81 12.91
N ARG A 122 7.28 2.18 12.48
CA ARG A 122 7.73 2.15 11.10
C ARG A 122 8.44 0.84 10.80
N TYR A 123 8.11 0.22 9.68
CA TYR A 123 8.74 -0.99 9.15
C TYR A 123 9.29 -0.73 7.76
N GLY A 124 10.46 -1.26 7.45
CA GLY A 124 10.93 -1.33 6.08
C GLY A 124 10.16 -2.38 5.29
N VAL A 125 9.81 -2.07 4.04
CA VAL A 125 9.10 -3.00 3.16
C VAL A 125 9.76 -3.13 1.79
N GLY A 126 9.60 -4.29 1.16
CA GLY A 126 9.84 -4.46 -0.26
C GLY A 126 8.49 -4.35 -0.99
N VAL A 127 8.48 -3.71 -2.15
CA VAL A 127 7.27 -3.50 -2.94
C VAL A 127 7.39 -4.09 -4.34
N GLY A 128 6.28 -4.18 -5.08
CA GLY A 128 6.28 -4.60 -6.47
C GLY A 128 6.86 -3.54 -7.40
N ARG A 129 7.39 -3.95 -8.55
CA ARG A 129 7.75 -3.03 -9.64
C ARG A 129 6.53 -2.22 -10.10
N ALA A 130 5.35 -2.83 -10.05
CA ALA A 130 4.05 -2.18 -10.25
C ALA A 130 3.43 -1.71 -8.92
N GLY A 131 4.20 -1.64 -7.83
CA GLY A 131 3.73 -1.25 -6.50
C GLY A 131 3.14 0.15 -6.42
N PHE A 132 3.35 0.95 -7.47
CA PHE A 132 2.67 2.24 -7.68
C PHE A 132 1.36 2.11 -8.48
N ALA A 133 1.01 0.90 -8.96
CA ALA A 133 -0.16 0.70 -9.81
C ALA A 133 -1.48 0.79 -9.04
N TRP A 134 -1.42 0.63 -7.70
CA TRP A 134 -2.60 0.75 -6.86
C TRP A 134 -2.33 1.63 -5.64
N ALA A 135 -3.18 2.63 -5.46
CA ALA A 135 -3.24 3.51 -4.31
C ALA A 135 -4.69 3.62 -3.85
N GLY A 136 -4.88 3.90 -2.58
CA GLY A 136 -6.21 4.06 -1.99
C GLY A 136 -6.37 3.28 -0.69
N GLU A 137 -7.63 3.04 -0.30
CA GLU A 137 -7.97 2.37 0.94
C GLU A 137 -8.34 0.91 0.72
N ALA A 138 -7.95 0.07 1.66
CA ALA A 138 -8.32 -1.33 1.75
C ALA A 138 -8.61 -1.70 3.21
N THR A 139 -9.11 -2.92 3.40
CA THR A 139 -9.34 -3.52 4.71
C THR A 139 -8.71 -4.90 4.75
N ILE A 140 -8.08 -5.25 5.85
CA ILE A 140 -7.63 -6.62 6.10
C ILE A 140 -8.84 -7.49 6.40
N LYS A 141 -9.21 -8.39 5.48
CA LYS A 141 -10.36 -9.30 5.67
C LYS A 141 -9.97 -10.71 6.12
N SER A 142 -8.74 -11.11 5.88
CA SER A 142 -8.24 -12.38 6.38
C SER A 142 -6.74 -12.32 6.68
N LYS A 143 -6.31 -13.22 7.55
CA LYS A 143 -4.94 -13.35 8.01
C LYS A 143 -4.58 -14.83 8.05
N GLN A 144 -3.36 -15.18 7.68
CA GLN A 144 -2.88 -16.55 7.72
C GLN A 144 -1.45 -16.61 8.27
N GLU A 145 -1.21 -17.61 9.10
CA GLU A 145 0.11 -18.04 9.53
C GLU A 145 0.62 -19.09 8.55
N TRP A 146 1.86 -18.94 8.10
CA TRP A 146 2.50 -19.86 7.18
C TRP A 146 1.61 -20.22 5.98
N PRO A 147 1.11 -19.21 5.21
CA PRO A 147 0.13 -19.40 4.16
C PRO A 147 0.67 -20.27 3.02
N ASP A 148 -0.21 -21.01 2.38
CA ASP A 148 0.09 -21.59 1.08
C ASP A 148 0.22 -20.48 0.03
N TRP A 149 1.12 -20.66 -0.91
CA TRP A 149 1.36 -19.70 -1.98
C TRP A 149 0.90 -20.27 -3.32
N TYR A 150 0.08 -19.51 -4.01
CA TYR A 150 -0.43 -19.84 -5.33
C TYR A 150 0.11 -18.83 -6.35
N PRO A 151 1.17 -19.17 -7.12
CA PRO A 151 1.73 -18.26 -8.10
C PRO A 151 0.75 -18.00 -9.25
N PRO A 152 0.70 -16.74 -9.77
CA PRO A 152 -0.03 -16.44 -11.01
C PRO A 152 0.47 -17.30 -12.17
N LYS A 153 -0.42 -17.66 -13.09
CA LYS A 153 -0.07 -18.50 -14.27
C LYS A 153 1.07 -17.90 -15.09
N GLU A 154 1.03 -16.59 -15.28
CA GLU A 154 2.05 -15.83 -16.02
C GLU A 154 3.42 -15.89 -15.31
N MET A 155 3.45 -16.07 -13.99
CA MET A 155 4.70 -16.26 -13.25
C MET A 155 5.28 -17.65 -13.52
N ILE A 156 4.45 -18.68 -13.53
CA ILE A 156 4.87 -20.07 -13.85
C ILE A 156 5.40 -20.16 -15.30
N GLU A 157 4.78 -19.42 -16.23
CA GLU A 157 5.21 -19.35 -17.62
C GLU A 157 6.59 -18.67 -17.76
N ARG A 158 6.82 -17.58 -17.02
CA ARG A 158 8.11 -16.86 -17.03
C ARG A 158 9.22 -17.57 -16.24
N GLN A 159 8.85 -18.40 -15.29
CA GLN A 159 9.75 -19.13 -14.39
C GLN A 159 9.37 -20.61 -14.34
N PRO A 160 9.63 -21.38 -15.41
CA PRO A 160 9.22 -22.79 -15.52
C PRO A 160 9.80 -23.67 -14.41
N GLU A 161 10.92 -23.27 -13.82
CA GLU A 161 11.57 -23.95 -12.69
C GLU A 161 10.68 -24.02 -11.44
N LEU A 162 9.74 -23.10 -11.29
CA LEU A 162 8.76 -23.16 -10.20
C LEU A 162 7.95 -24.44 -10.19
N LYS A 163 7.68 -25.04 -11.36
CA LYS A 163 6.93 -26.30 -11.47
C LYS A 163 7.57 -27.45 -10.67
N LYS A 164 8.88 -27.38 -10.44
CA LYS A 164 9.60 -28.41 -9.66
C LYS A 164 9.28 -28.40 -8.17
N VAL A 165 8.79 -27.27 -7.65
CA VAL A 165 8.52 -27.06 -6.21
C VAL A 165 7.04 -26.86 -5.93
N LEU A 166 6.20 -26.76 -6.96
CA LEU A 166 4.76 -26.65 -6.83
C LEU A 166 4.10 -28.02 -6.77
N VAL A 167 3.07 -28.14 -5.96
CA VAL A 167 2.27 -29.37 -5.79
C VAL A 167 0.79 -29.05 -5.88
N GLN A 168 -0.05 -30.10 -6.05
CA GLN A 168 -1.50 -29.93 -5.96
C GLN A 168 -1.86 -29.69 -4.48
N LEU A 169 -2.51 -28.56 -4.23
CA LEU A 169 -3.09 -28.17 -2.93
C LEU A 169 -4.61 -28.04 -3.08
N GLU A 170 -5.28 -27.71 -1.98
CA GLU A 170 -6.75 -27.60 -1.96
C GLU A 170 -7.27 -26.55 -2.96
N SER A 171 -6.65 -25.39 -3.05
CA SER A 171 -7.07 -24.29 -3.92
C SER A 171 -6.36 -24.29 -5.29
N GLY A 172 -5.58 -25.30 -5.63
CA GLY A 172 -4.90 -25.42 -6.93
C GLY A 172 -3.41 -25.76 -6.82
N ILE A 173 -2.68 -25.51 -7.89
CA ILE A 173 -1.23 -25.74 -7.94
C ILE A 173 -0.51 -24.64 -7.16
N GLY A 174 0.24 -25.01 -6.13
CA GLY A 174 0.87 -24.06 -5.22
C GLY A 174 2.04 -24.65 -4.43
N MET A 175 2.59 -23.84 -3.56
CA MET A 175 3.64 -24.24 -2.61
C MET A 175 3.06 -24.16 -1.18
N ARG A 176 3.22 -25.23 -0.40
CA ARG A 176 2.81 -25.26 1.02
C ARG A 176 3.55 -24.19 1.81
N GLY A 177 2.90 -23.72 2.88
CA GLY A 177 3.54 -22.88 3.89
C GLY A 177 4.83 -23.51 4.41
N GLY A 178 5.83 -22.67 4.69
CA GLY A 178 7.12 -23.15 5.18
C GLY A 178 8.30 -22.23 4.83
N PRO A 179 9.54 -22.61 5.25
CA PRO A 179 10.72 -21.74 5.15
C PRO A 179 11.11 -21.33 3.73
N LYS A 180 10.74 -22.12 2.72
CA LYS A 180 11.02 -21.86 1.30
C LYS A 180 9.90 -21.10 0.59
N ASN A 181 8.75 -20.90 1.26
CA ASN A 181 7.60 -20.22 0.69
C ASN A 181 7.87 -18.71 0.64
N PRO A 182 7.67 -18.04 -0.50
CA PRO A 182 7.96 -16.62 -0.67
C PRO A 182 7.07 -15.69 0.17
N LEU A 183 5.92 -16.18 0.69
CA LEU A 183 5.05 -15.40 1.58
C LEU A 183 5.56 -15.36 3.03
N GLY A 184 6.57 -16.17 3.38
CA GLY A 184 7.12 -16.20 4.71
C GLY A 184 6.14 -16.67 5.79
N ALA A 185 6.34 -16.17 7.01
CA ALA A 185 5.65 -16.66 8.20
C ALA A 185 4.20 -16.17 8.35
N ARG A 186 3.85 -15.04 7.76
CA ARG A 186 2.53 -14.38 7.92
C ARG A 186 2.08 -13.74 6.62
N ALA A 187 0.76 -13.75 6.37
CA ALA A 187 0.13 -12.94 5.33
C ALA A 187 -1.18 -12.30 5.83
N MET A 188 -1.39 -11.05 5.43
CA MET A 188 -2.60 -10.25 5.65
C MET A 188 -3.18 -9.85 4.30
N TYR A 189 -4.43 -10.20 4.05
CA TYR A 189 -5.09 -10.10 2.74
C TYR A 189 -5.91 -8.83 2.64
N LEU A 190 -5.62 -8.01 1.62
CA LEU A 190 -6.20 -6.67 1.43
C LEU A 190 -7.41 -6.73 0.50
N TRP A 191 -8.52 -6.16 0.94
CA TRP A 191 -9.78 -6.11 0.20
C TRP A 191 -10.30 -4.68 0.07
N GLN A 192 -10.95 -4.38 -1.05
CA GLN A 192 -11.75 -3.16 -1.23
C GLN A 192 -13.23 -3.55 -1.26
N GLY A 193 -13.96 -3.18 -0.23
CA GLY A 193 -15.32 -3.67 -0.06
C GLY A 193 -15.36 -5.21 -0.08
N ASN A 194 -16.05 -5.81 -1.04
CA ASN A 194 -16.15 -7.27 -1.22
C ASN A 194 -15.21 -7.82 -2.31
N LYS A 195 -14.31 -6.99 -2.84
CA LYS A 195 -13.37 -7.39 -3.89
C LYS A 195 -11.99 -7.66 -3.30
N ASP A 196 -11.44 -8.85 -3.52
CA ASP A 196 -10.03 -9.14 -3.25
C ASP A 196 -9.15 -8.30 -4.17
N THR A 197 -8.22 -7.55 -3.61
CA THR A 197 -7.29 -6.73 -4.38
C THR A 197 -6.14 -7.52 -4.97
N TYR A 198 -5.96 -8.76 -4.54
CA TYR A 198 -4.78 -9.59 -4.77
C TYR A 198 -3.48 -9.02 -4.19
N TYR A 199 -3.53 -7.90 -3.46
CA TYR A 199 -2.40 -7.39 -2.69
C TYR A 199 -2.40 -8.00 -1.30
N ARG A 200 -1.20 -8.26 -0.81
CA ARG A 200 -0.94 -8.84 0.51
C ARG A 200 0.18 -8.09 1.21
N ILE A 201 0.09 -7.96 2.52
CA ILE A 201 1.21 -7.65 3.39
C ILE A 201 1.70 -8.98 3.93
N HIS A 202 2.96 -9.35 3.70
CA HIS A 202 3.44 -10.68 4.05
C HIS A 202 4.92 -10.70 4.41
N GLY A 203 5.37 -11.76 5.05
CA GLY A 203 6.78 -12.02 5.32
C GLY A 203 7.59 -12.32 4.05
N THR A 204 8.84 -12.70 4.20
CA THR A 204 9.67 -13.13 3.07
C THR A 204 10.75 -14.11 3.52
N ASN A 205 11.10 -15.04 2.63
CA ASN A 205 12.31 -15.86 2.74
C ASN A 205 13.57 -15.15 2.20
N GLU A 206 13.42 -13.92 1.66
CA GLU A 206 14.48 -13.11 1.06
C GLU A 206 14.57 -11.72 1.73
N PRO A 207 14.94 -11.62 3.03
CA PRO A 207 14.92 -10.36 3.78
C PRO A 207 15.82 -9.27 3.20
N TRP A 208 16.88 -9.61 2.45
CA TRP A 208 17.77 -8.67 1.76
C TRP A 208 17.12 -7.90 0.61
N THR A 209 15.86 -8.22 0.31
CA THR A 209 15.06 -7.53 -0.72
C THR A 209 14.18 -6.42 -0.16
N ILE A 210 14.20 -6.19 1.15
CA ILE A 210 13.53 -5.06 1.78
C ILE A 210 14.21 -3.76 1.34
N GLY A 211 13.43 -2.71 1.13
CA GLY A 211 13.90 -1.46 0.51
C GLY A 211 13.99 -1.51 -1.02
N LYS A 212 13.52 -2.60 -1.67
CA LYS A 212 13.63 -2.77 -3.13
C LYS A 212 12.27 -3.00 -3.78
N SER A 213 12.15 -2.59 -5.04
CA SER A 213 10.95 -2.77 -5.89
C SER A 213 11.10 -3.99 -6.79
N LEU A 214 10.93 -5.20 -6.26
CA LEU A 214 11.22 -6.46 -6.94
C LEU A 214 10.03 -7.41 -7.06
N SER A 215 8.92 -7.20 -6.32
CA SER A 215 7.77 -8.11 -6.33
C SER A 215 6.78 -7.81 -7.47
N SER A 216 5.75 -8.65 -7.61
CA SER A 216 4.66 -8.46 -8.58
C SER A 216 3.52 -7.57 -8.06
N GLY A 217 3.69 -6.93 -6.89
CA GLY A 217 2.67 -6.01 -6.33
C GLY A 217 2.55 -6.07 -4.80
N CYS A 218 2.77 -7.23 -4.18
CA CYS A 218 2.63 -7.40 -2.74
C CYS A 218 3.69 -6.63 -1.92
N ILE A 219 3.34 -6.36 -0.67
CA ILE A 219 4.16 -5.66 0.31
C ILE A 219 4.89 -6.70 1.17
N ARG A 220 6.20 -6.81 1.00
CA ARG A 220 7.05 -7.77 1.70
C ARG A 220 7.67 -7.17 2.94
N MET A 221 7.76 -7.93 4.00
CA MET A 221 8.36 -7.58 5.28
C MET A 221 9.39 -8.63 5.71
N ILE A 222 10.35 -8.25 6.53
CA ILE A 222 11.14 -9.22 7.31
C ILE A 222 10.17 -10.08 8.11
N ASN A 223 10.41 -11.40 8.26
CA ASN A 223 9.48 -12.30 8.96
C ASN A 223 9.20 -11.86 10.40
N GLN A 224 10.23 -11.40 11.15
CA GLN A 224 10.07 -10.87 12.50
C GLN A 224 9.15 -9.66 12.55
N ASP A 225 9.21 -8.81 11.51
CA ASP A 225 8.35 -7.63 11.40
C ASP A 225 6.92 -8.01 10.98
N ALA A 226 6.78 -8.98 10.08
CA ALA A 226 5.48 -9.50 9.66
C ALA A 226 4.75 -10.15 10.85
N ILE A 227 5.43 -10.93 11.67
CA ILE A 227 4.89 -11.52 12.90
C ILE A 227 4.48 -10.41 13.87
N HIS A 228 5.37 -9.45 14.14
CA HIS A 228 5.09 -8.34 15.05
C HIS A 228 3.89 -7.50 14.62
N LEU A 229 3.75 -7.19 13.33
CA LEU A 229 2.60 -6.44 12.81
C LEU A 229 1.33 -7.29 12.85
N TYR A 230 1.40 -8.56 12.44
CA TYR A 230 0.30 -9.50 12.42
C TYR A 230 -0.39 -9.60 13.78
N ASP A 231 0.37 -9.77 14.86
CA ASP A 231 -0.16 -9.93 16.22
C ASP A 231 -0.90 -8.68 16.73
N ARG A 232 -0.60 -7.50 16.15
CA ARG A 232 -1.17 -6.19 16.52
C ARG A 232 -2.27 -5.71 15.60
N THR A 233 -2.55 -6.46 14.55
CA THR A 233 -3.45 -6.03 13.49
C THR A 233 -4.68 -6.94 13.45
N PRO A 234 -5.85 -6.52 13.98
CA PRO A 234 -7.08 -7.29 13.88
C PRO A 234 -7.63 -7.34 12.44
N ILE A 235 -8.48 -8.34 12.17
CA ILE A 235 -9.33 -8.33 10.97
C ILE A 235 -10.24 -7.10 11.04
N GLY A 236 -10.45 -6.43 9.92
CA GLY A 236 -11.16 -5.15 9.83
C GLY A 236 -10.25 -3.93 9.83
N THR A 237 -8.95 -4.09 10.09
CA THR A 237 -7.99 -2.97 10.07
C THR A 237 -7.98 -2.26 8.73
N LYS A 238 -8.09 -0.93 8.78
CA LYS A 238 -7.94 -0.03 7.63
C LYS A 238 -6.48 -0.02 7.16
N VAL A 239 -6.29 -0.08 5.86
CA VAL A 239 -4.98 0.05 5.20
C VAL A 239 -5.07 1.15 4.15
N VAL A 240 -4.18 2.13 4.23
CA VAL A 240 -4.05 3.22 3.26
C VAL A 240 -2.76 3.05 2.49
N VAL A 241 -2.84 2.92 1.17
CA VAL A 241 -1.67 2.87 0.28
C VAL A 241 -1.55 4.20 -0.44
N LEU A 242 -0.45 4.90 -0.21
CA LEU A 242 -0.20 6.23 -0.77
C LEU A 242 0.12 6.13 -2.26
N GLY A 243 -0.50 6.98 -3.07
CA GLY A 243 -0.16 7.14 -4.48
C GLY A 243 1.11 7.97 -4.66
N SER A 244 1.74 7.87 -5.84
CA SER A 244 3.00 8.55 -6.17
C SER A 244 2.98 10.06 -5.92
N ARG A 245 1.85 10.74 -6.13
CA ARG A 245 1.69 12.17 -5.84
C ARG A 245 1.69 12.50 -4.34
N ASN A 246 1.06 11.68 -3.53
CA ASN A 246 0.98 11.89 -2.07
C ASN A 246 2.24 11.39 -1.35
N ALA A 247 2.94 10.42 -1.94
CA ALA A 247 4.20 9.91 -1.42
C ALA A 247 5.32 10.96 -1.44
N GLN A 248 5.39 11.78 -2.49
CA GLN A 248 6.39 12.86 -2.63
C GLN A 248 6.18 14.02 -1.66
N GLN A 249 4.93 14.33 -1.29
CA GLN A 249 4.64 15.39 -0.31
C GLN A 249 5.15 15.07 1.10
N LEU A 250 5.22 13.81 1.47
CA LEU A 250 5.76 13.41 2.77
C LEU A 250 7.30 13.42 2.80
N ASP A 251 7.97 13.20 1.65
CA ASP A 251 9.43 13.21 1.56
C ASP A 251 10.02 14.64 1.49
N VAL A 252 9.32 15.61 0.88
CA VAL A 252 9.78 17.02 0.77
C VAL A 252 9.78 17.73 2.13
N SER A 253 9.07 17.24 3.13
CA SER A 253 9.09 17.75 4.50
C SER A 253 10.28 17.24 5.34
N HIS A 254 11.19 16.47 4.74
CA HIS A 254 12.34 15.82 5.39
C HIS A 254 13.71 16.30 4.85
N SER A 255 13.75 17.35 3.98
CA SER A 255 15.00 17.96 3.48
C SER A 255 15.32 19.25 4.21
#